data_b5302b6b63b511d4f96fb8ccccd7b166
#
_entry.id   b5302b6b63b511d4f96fb8ccccd7b166
#
_cell.length_a   1.000
_cell.length_b   1.000
_cell.length_c   1.000
_cell.angle_alpha   90.00
_cell.angle_beta   90.00
_cell.angle_gamma   90.00
#
_symmetry.space_group_name_H-M   'P 1'
#
loop_
_entity.id
_entity.type
_entity.pdbx_description
1 polymer ?
#
loop_
_entity_poly.entity_id
_entity_poly.type
_entity_poly.pdbx_seq_one_letter_code
_entity_poly.pdbx_strand_id
1 'polypeptide(L)'
;MPSPIFTFHPLEHASFGILADFTAQSPATAIDTFIAAGEEIRTRFNAAGGLMLVRGLHALEQMPEEFVRLSRVFGPEVENYHETLTSPRFFHETVPEILVLSNLPPCNHPPPPKPTGSESEGLPVQFPQQKNWHTDQSYRRPPPDITLLYGVTTPRRDQGQTLYADCTAAYAALNPALKEKIQHLSGIHAPSWIGRTPDDVRAGVQPKDLLPHQQPQRQPLIRFHPDTGKPAVYICEEKQMDFVEGPIAGLEPGPEGEGAELLRSLLRHVTGPDFTYVHEWAPGDLVIGDNRSLLHAATWYDADCYPRLMWRTTVMGNPGTEYAGEAKSWIPPEGYRLMEGMEDA
;
A
#
# COMPACT_ATOMS: atom_id res chain seq x y z
N MET A 1 -37.48 -11.09 9.00
CA MET A 1 -36.17 -11.47 8.48
C MET A 1 -35.22 -11.45 9.66
N PRO A 2 -34.29 -12.38 9.86
CA PRO A 2 -33.27 -12.22 10.87
C PRO A 2 -32.50 -10.93 10.57
N SER A 3 -32.17 -10.16 11.61
CA SER A 3 -31.32 -8.97 11.46
C SER A 3 -30.03 -9.34 10.75
N PRO A 4 -29.49 -8.47 9.86
CA PRO A 4 -28.22 -8.76 9.21
C PRO A 4 -27.15 -8.98 10.27
N ILE A 5 -26.35 -10.01 10.04
CA ILE A 5 -25.32 -10.46 10.99
C ILE A 5 -24.16 -9.45 11.06
N PHE A 6 -24.06 -8.54 10.09
CA PHE A 6 -23.11 -7.43 10.01
C PHE A 6 -23.75 -6.28 9.21
N THR A 7 -23.17 -5.09 9.30
CA THR A 7 -23.69 -3.89 8.62
C THR A 7 -22.60 -3.15 7.86
N PHE A 8 -23.02 -2.37 6.85
CA PHE A 8 -22.13 -1.49 6.12
C PHE A 8 -22.52 -0.03 6.35
N HIS A 9 -21.51 0.82 6.57
CA HIS A 9 -21.66 2.25 6.75
C HIS A 9 -20.59 3.01 5.95
N PRO A 10 -20.87 4.18 5.38
CA PRO A 10 -19.82 5.06 4.87
C PRO A 10 -18.78 5.33 5.95
N LEU A 11 -17.51 5.49 5.56
CA LEU A 11 -16.49 5.95 6.49
C LEU A 11 -16.79 7.40 6.91
N GLU A 12 -16.65 7.69 8.19
CA GLU A 12 -16.80 9.06 8.71
C GLU A 12 -15.70 9.96 8.14
N HIS A 13 -16.06 11.18 7.80
CA HIS A 13 -15.11 12.19 7.27
C HIS A 13 -14.36 11.78 5.98
N ALA A 14 -14.95 10.90 5.18
CA ALA A 14 -14.38 10.45 3.93
C ALA A 14 -15.39 10.56 2.77
N SER A 15 -14.88 10.86 1.57
CA SER A 15 -15.66 10.85 0.33
C SER A 15 -15.73 9.46 -0.33
N PHE A 16 -14.92 8.50 0.15
CA PHE A 16 -14.82 7.12 -0.34
C PHE A 16 -14.57 6.18 0.83
N GLY A 17 -14.63 4.88 0.56
CA GLY A 17 -14.43 3.84 1.56
C GLY A 17 -15.71 3.48 2.33
N ILE A 18 -15.67 2.31 2.97
CA ILE A 18 -16.80 1.73 3.70
C ILE A 18 -16.32 1.03 4.98
N LEU A 19 -17.12 1.13 6.04
CA LEU A 19 -16.99 0.31 7.24
C LEU A 19 -17.88 -0.93 7.11
N ALA A 20 -17.30 -2.11 7.29
CA ALA A 20 -17.99 -3.37 7.53
C ALA A 20 -17.93 -3.69 9.03
N ASP A 21 -19.06 -3.63 9.70
CA ASP A 21 -19.14 -3.77 11.16
C ASP A 21 -19.67 -5.14 11.57
N PHE A 22 -18.81 -5.95 12.20
CA PHE A 22 -19.06 -7.27 12.74
C PHE A 22 -19.11 -7.29 14.27
N THR A 23 -19.07 -6.15 14.93
CA THR A 23 -18.97 -6.04 16.40
C THR A 23 -20.15 -6.65 17.15
N ALA A 24 -21.31 -6.82 16.49
CA ALA A 24 -22.46 -7.50 17.06
C ALA A 24 -22.31 -9.04 17.14
N GLN A 25 -21.24 -9.61 16.58
CA GLN A 25 -20.97 -11.05 16.56
C GLN A 25 -19.94 -11.45 17.62
N SER A 26 -19.90 -12.75 17.94
CA SER A 26 -18.73 -13.28 18.64
C SER A 26 -17.51 -13.24 17.70
N PRO A 27 -16.29 -13.00 18.24
CA PRO A 27 -15.10 -12.92 17.40
C PRO A 27 -14.84 -14.16 16.53
N ALA A 28 -15.12 -15.35 17.04
CA ALA A 28 -14.95 -16.61 16.29
C ALA A 28 -15.96 -16.72 15.12
N THR A 29 -17.18 -16.24 15.30
CA THR A 29 -18.23 -16.28 14.26
C THR A 29 -18.02 -15.22 13.20
N ALA A 30 -17.45 -14.06 13.57
CA ALA A 30 -17.25 -12.93 12.67
C ALA A 30 -16.35 -13.25 11.48
N ILE A 31 -15.28 -14.01 11.69
CA ILE A 31 -14.34 -14.42 10.63
C ILE A 31 -15.05 -15.32 9.60
N ASP A 32 -15.74 -16.36 10.07
CA ASP A 32 -16.47 -17.28 9.19
C ASP A 32 -17.58 -16.54 8.42
N THR A 33 -18.28 -15.61 9.07
CA THR A 33 -19.30 -14.78 8.43
C THR A 33 -18.70 -13.87 7.36
N PHE A 34 -17.55 -13.23 7.65
CA PHE A 34 -16.86 -12.42 6.64
C PHE A 34 -16.51 -13.24 5.41
N ILE A 35 -15.93 -14.42 5.60
CA ILE A 35 -15.52 -15.30 4.51
C ILE A 35 -16.74 -15.81 3.72
N ALA A 36 -17.81 -16.22 4.40
CA ALA A 36 -19.04 -16.65 3.76
C ALA A 36 -19.72 -15.54 2.94
N ALA A 37 -19.59 -14.28 3.37
CA ALA A 37 -20.10 -13.10 2.67
C ALA A 37 -19.12 -12.56 1.60
N GLY A 38 -18.08 -13.28 1.23
CA GLY A 38 -16.96 -12.79 0.43
C GLY A 38 -17.34 -12.11 -0.89
N GLU A 39 -18.41 -12.56 -1.57
CA GLU A 39 -18.89 -11.92 -2.80
C GLU A 39 -19.50 -10.54 -2.51
N GLU A 40 -20.34 -10.42 -1.47
CA GLU A 40 -20.90 -9.14 -1.05
C GLU A 40 -19.81 -8.19 -0.57
N ILE A 41 -18.84 -8.68 0.20
CA ILE A 41 -17.67 -7.92 0.69
C ILE A 41 -16.93 -7.33 -0.51
N ARG A 42 -16.53 -8.12 -1.51
CA ARG A 42 -15.83 -7.62 -2.71
C ARG A 42 -16.66 -6.60 -3.48
N THR A 43 -17.96 -6.88 -3.65
CA THR A 43 -18.86 -5.96 -4.36
C THR A 43 -18.94 -4.61 -3.67
N ARG A 44 -19.10 -4.59 -2.34
CA ARG A 44 -19.13 -3.35 -1.54
C ARG A 44 -17.79 -2.63 -1.54
N PHE A 45 -16.70 -3.38 -1.41
CA PHE A 45 -15.34 -2.86 -1.47
C PHE A 45 -15.06 -2.14 -2.80
N ASN A 46 -15.33 -2.77 -3.94
CA ASN A 46 -15.15 -2.16 -5.25
C ASN A 46 -16.05 -0.94 -5.47
N ALA A 47 -17.31 -1.00 -5.01
CA ALA A 47 -18.24 0.12 -5.10
C ALA A 47 -17.81 1.32 -4.24
N ALA A 48 -17.11 1.08 -3.14
CA ALA A 48 -16.61 2.09 -2.21
C ALA A 48 -15.24 2.68 -2.58
N GLY A 49 -14.72 2.43 -3.78
CA GLY A 49 -13.44 2.96 -4.24
C GLY A 49 -12.21 2.16 -3.79
N GLY A 50 -12.40 0.92 -3.33
CA GLY A 50 -11.28 0.04 -2.96
C GLY A 50 -10.70 0.29 -1.57
N LEU A 51 -11.47 0.89 -0.66
CA LEU A 51 -11.11 1.04 0.76
C LEU A 51 -12.19 0.47 1.66
N MET A 52 -11.82 -0.45 2.56
CA MET A 52 -12.73 -1.00 3.56
C MET A 52 -12.06 -1.08 4.93
N LEU A 53 -12.73 -0.51 5.94
CA LEU A 53 -12.44 -0.74 7.34
C LEU A 53 -13.33 -1.87 7.83
N VAL A 54 -12.78 -2.86 8.52
CA VAL A 54 -13.54 -3.95 9.14
C VAL A 54 -13.31 -3.93 10.64
N ARG A 55 -14.39 -4.02 11.42
CA ARG A 55 -14.36 -4.09 12.89
C ARG A 55 -15.05 -5.35 13.39
N GLY A 56 -14.60 -5.83 14.56
CA GLY A 56 -15.16 -7.03 15.19
C GLY A 56 -14.35 -8.31 14.95
N LEU A 57 -13.18 -8.23 14.30
CA LEU A 57 -12.33 -9.38 13.98
C LEU A 57 -11.20 -9.61 15.01
N HIS A 58 -11.42 -9.30 16.28
CA HIS A 58 -10.40 -9.40 17.34
C HIS A 58 -9.80 -10.80 17.52
N ALA A 59 -10.47 -11.86 17.06
CA ALA A 59 -9.93 -13.23 17.13
C ALA A 59 -8.70 -13.45 16.23
N LEU A 60 -8.46 -12.60 15.24
CA LEU A 60 -7.31 -12.72 14.33
C LEU A 60 -5.97 -12.70 15.07
N GLU A 61 -5.85 -11.92 16.15
CA GLU A 61 -4.63 -11.86 16.97
C GLU A 61 -4.21 -13.23 17.54
N GLN A 62 -5.18 -14.08 17.84
CA GLN A 62 -4.96 -15.40 18.42
C GLN A 62 -4.97 -16.52 17.38
N MET A 63 -5.39 -16.22 16.14
CA MET A 63 -5.53 -17.18 15.04
C MET A 63 -4.96 -16.57 13.75
N PRO A 64 -3.63 -16.39 13.66
CA PRO A 64 -3.01 -15.70 12.51
C PRO A 64 -3.27 -16.42 11.17
N GLU A 65 -3.46 -17.73 11.15
CA GLU A 65 -3.82 -18.48 9.95
C GLU A 65 -5.18 -18.05 9.37
N GLU A 66 -6.10 -17.62 10.24
CA GLU A 66 -7.40 -17.11 9.83
C GLU A 66 -7.29 -15.77 9.10
N PHE A 67 -6.26 -14.98 9.41
CA PHE A 67 -5.99 -13.75 8.66
C PHE A 67 -5.61 -14.04 7.21
N VAL A 68 -4.79 -15.08 6.97
CA VAL A 68 -4.46 -15.54 5.61
C VAL A 68 -5.71 -16.11 4.91
N ARG A 69 -6.53 -16.89 5.61
CA ARG A 69 -7.78 -17.45 5.07
C ARG A 69 -8.75 -16.35 4.66
N LEU A 70 -8.90 -15.31 5.48
CA LEU A 70 -9.72 -14.13 5.20
C LEU A 70 -9.18 -13.36 3.99
N SER A 71 -7.87 -13.21 3.88
CA SER A 71 -7.23 -12.49 2.78
C SER A 71 -7.56 -13.11 1.42
N ARG A 72 -7.73 -14.43 1.36
CA ARG A 72 -8.11 -15.16 0.13
C ARG A 72 -9.51 -14.82 -0.40
N VAL A 73 -10.32 -14.08 0.34
CA VAL A 73 -11.56 -13.48 -0.16
C VAL A 73 -11.28 -12.55 -1.34
N PHE A 74 -10.11 -11.89 -1.37
CA PHE A 74 -9.74 -10.90 -2.38
C PHE A 74 -8.88 -11.47 -3.52
N GLY A 75 -8.35 -12.66 -3.36
CA GLY A 75 -7.58 -13.34 -4.39
C GLY A 75 -7.01 -14.66 -3.90
N PRO A 76 -6.72 -15.60 -4.81
CA PRO A 76 -6.32 -16.96 -4.43
C PRO A 76 -4.91 -17.04 -3.84
N GLU A 77 -4.05 -16.10 -4.18
CA GLU A 77 -2.64 -16.09 -3.81
C GLU A 77 -2.36 -14.99 -2.78
N VAL A 78 -1.89 -15.39 -1.61
CA VAL A 78 -1.34 -14.50 -0.59
C VAL A 78 0.18 -14.64 -0.61
N GLU A 79 0.90 -13.53 -0.63
CA GLU A 79 2.36 -13.53 -0.69
C GLU A 79 2.95 -14.29 0.49
N ASN A 80 3.88 -15.21 0.19
CA ASN A 80 4.68 -15.88 1.21
C ASN A 80 6.05 -15.17 1.29
N TYR A 81 6.28 -14.44 2.36
CA TYR A 81 7.48 -13.62 2.54
C TYR A 81 8.76 -14.44 2.73
N HIS A 82 8.64 -15.70 3.13
CA HIS A 82 9.78 -16.61 3.17
C HIS A 82 10.28 -16.94 1.75
N GLU A 83 9.40 -17.02 0.76
CA GLU A 83 9.76 -17.33 -0.63
C GLU A 83 10.31 -16.11 -1.39
N THR A 84 10.01 -14.89 -0.92
CA THR A 84 10.42 -13.64 -1.56
C THR A 84 11.68 -13.03 -0.97
N LEU A 85 12.49 -13.81 -0.25
CA LEU A 85 13.77 -13.41 0.36
C LEU A 85 13.65 -12.23 1.36
N THR A 86 12.48 -12.08 1.95
CA THR A 86 12.28 -11.10 3.03
C THR A 86 13.00 -11.59 4.29
N SER A 87 13.69 -10.70 4.99
CA SER A 87 14.37 -11.06 6.25
C SER A 87 13.38 -11.62 7.28
N PRO A 88 13.70 -12.76 7.97
CA PRO A 88 12.81 -13.42 8.92
C PRO A 88 12.28 -12.51 10.04
N ARG A 89 12.99 -11.44 10.37
CA ARG A 89 12.54 -10.46 11.38
C ARG A 89 11.30 -9.66 10.97
N PHE A 90 10.94 -9.67 9.68
CA PHE A 90 9.84 -8.89 9.12
C PHE A 90 8.60 -9.71 8.80
N PHE A 91 8.55 -10.99 9.12
CA PHE A 91 7.33 -11.77 8.96
C PHE A 91 7.02 -12.61 10.18
N HIS A 92 5.80 -13.11 10.28
CA HIS A 92 5.29 -13.85 11.42
C HIS A 92 6.00 -15.20 11.53
N GLU A 93 6.41 -15.58 12.74
CA GLU A 93 7.25 -16.76 12.99
C GLU A 93 6.64 -18.07 12.46
N THR A 94 5.32 -18.24 12.58
CA THR A 94 4.62 -19.46 12.19
C THR A 94 3.77 -19.33 10.93
N VAL A 95 3.50 -18.11 10.47
CA VAL A 95 2.65 -17.82 9.29
C VAL A 95 3.39 -16.86 8.37
N PRO A 96 4.24 -17.35 7.47
CA PRO A 96 5.13 -16.50 6.66
C PRO A 96 4.41 -15.64 5.61
N GLU A 97 3.10 -15.78 5.45
CA GLU A 97 2.27 -14.90 4.65
C GLU A 97 1.91 -13.59 5.36
N ILE A 98 2.25 -13.46 6.64
CA ILE A 98 1.99 -12.24 7.42
C ILE A 98 3.29 -11.45 7.56
N LEU A 99 3.36 -10.29 6.91
CA LEU A 99 4.41 -9.31 7.16
C LEU A 99 4.13 -8.59 8.49
N VAL A 100 5.18 -8.43 9.30
CA VAL A 100 5.14 -7.75 10.59
C VAL A 100 5.75 -6.34 10.44
N LEU A 101 4.97 -5.33 10.77
CA LEU A 101 5.41 -3.93 10.80
C LEU A 101 5.37 -3.45 12.26
N SER A 102 6.52 -3.42 12.93
CA SER A 102 6.60 -3.15 14.36
C SER A 102 7.90 -2.43 14.74
N ASN A 103 7.81 -1.47 15.70
CA ASN A 103 8.99 -0.90 16.35
C ASN A 103 9.55 -1.80 17.47
N LEU A 104 8.89 -2.93 17.74
CA LEU A 104 9.34 -3.91 18.71
C LEU A 104 10.31 -4.93 18.10
N PRO A 105 11.22 -5.55 18.89
CA PRO A 105 12.04 -6.67 18.44
C PRO A 105 11.17 -7.88 18.03
N PRO A 106 11.62 -8.69 17.07
CA PRO A 106 12.84 -8.56 16.27
C PRO A 106 12.75 -7.57 15.11
N CYS A 107 11.56 -7.08 14.75
CA CYS A 107 11.33 -6.24 13.59
C CYS A 107 12.10 -4.90 13.69
N ASN A 108 11.95 -4.16 14.81
CA ASN A 108 12.61 -2.87 15.05
C ASN A 108 12.46 -1.85 13.90
N HIS A 109 11.32 -1.85 13.20
CA HIS A 109 11.07 -0.92 12.11
C HIS A 109 10.79 0.48 12.67
N PRO A 110 11.57 1.51 12.30
CA PRO A 110 11.38 2.85 12.83
C PRO A 110 10.09 3.48 12.28
N PRO A 111 9.46 4.41 13.02
CA PRO A 111 8.37 5.21 12.47
C PRO A 111 8.86 6.11 11.35
N PRO A 112 7.95 6.61 10.49
CA PRO A 112 8.27 7.70 9.57
C PRO A 112 8.88 8.90 10.31
N PRO A 113 9.71 9.72 9.65
CA PRO A 113 10.30 10.91 10.26
C PRO A 113 9.24 11.84 10.84
N LYS A 114 9.53 12.43 12.01
CA LYS A 114 8.66 13.43 12.63
C LYS A 114 8.56 14.65 11.71
N PRO A 115 7.35 15.14 11.40
CA PRO A 115 7.19 16.35 10.60
C PRO A 115 7.83 17.56 11.29
N THR A 116 8.49 18.41 10.52
CA THR A 116 9.06 19.68 10.99
C THR A 116 8.13 20.82 10.54
N GLY A 117 7.37 21.38 11.51
CA GLY A 117 6.52 22.56 11.26
C GLY A 117 5.08 22.25 10.86
N SER A 118 4.25 23.30 10.85
CA SER A 118 2.86 23.26 10.43
C SER A 118 2.75 23.46 8.92
N GLU A 119 3.16 22.49 8.14
CA GLU A 119 3.22 22.65 6.68
C GLU A 119 1.87 22.40 5.97
N SER A 120 0.80 22.09 6.70
CA SER A 120 -0.51 21.86 6.11
C SER A 120 -1.62 22.47 6.95
N GLU A 121 -2.15 23.61 6.52
CA GLU A 121 -3.38 24.15 7.08
C GLU A 121 -4.52 23.13 6.86
N GLY A 122 -5.19 22.72 7.96
CA GLY A 122 -6.36 21.84 7.91
C GLY A 122 -6.11 20.34 7.87
N LEU A 123 -4.85 19.91 7.84
CA LEU A 123 -4.49 18.48 7.92
C LEU A 123 -3.83 18.15 9.26
N PRO A 124 -3.88 16.89 9.72
CA PRO A 124 -3.18 16.49 10.94
C PRO A 124 -1.71 16.88 10.90
N VAL A 125 -1.14 17.29 12.04
CA VAL A 125 0.29 17.66 12.16
C VAL A 125 1.23 16.58 11.64
N GLN A 126 0.80 15.31 11.69
CA GLN A 126 1.52 14.14 11.20
C GLN A 126 1.36 13.89 9.71
N PHE A 127 0.60 14.71 8.99
CA PHE A 127 0.37 14.51 7.55
C PHE A 127 1.71 14.59 6.79
N PRO A 128 2.10 13.55 6.03
CA PRO A 128 3.47 13.43 5.49
C PRO A 128 3.73 14.30 4.26
N GLN A 129 2.79 15.12 3.83
CA GLN A 129 2.96 16.08 2.74
C GLN A 129 3.71 15.55 1.52
N GLN A 130 3.22 14.60 0.79
CA GLN A 130 3.87 13.99 -0.39
C GLN A 130 5.02 13.02 -0.07
N LYS A 131 5.39 12.84 1.20
CA LYS A 131 6.39 11.82 1.61
C LYS A 131 5.69 10.54 2.04
N ASN A 132 6.34 9.41 1.80
CA ASN A 132 5.87 8.07 2.11
C ASN A 132 4.57 7.63 1.40
N TRP A 133 4.02 8.43 0.48
CA TRP A 133 2.85 8.06 -0.30
C TRP A 133 3.20 7.03 -1.36
N HIS A 134 2.63 5.85 -1.24
CA HIS A 134 2.90 4.76 -2.15
C HIS A 134 1.70 3.82 -2.30
N THR A 135 1.75 3.00 -3.32
CA THR A 135 1.02 1.76 -3.40
C THR A 135 2.00 0.62 -3.18
N ASP A 136 1.60 -0.43 -2.48
CA ASP A 136 2.52 -1.49 -2.07
C ASP A 136 3.19 -2.18 -3.27
N GLN A 137 4.50 -2.34 -3.17
CA GLN A 137 5.33 -3.15 -4.08
C GLN A 137 5.13 -2.83 -5.58
N SER A 138 4.85 -1.59 -5.92
CA SER A 138 4.67 -1.15 -7.32
C SER A 138 5.89 -1.37 -8.21
N TYR A 139 7.06 -1.56 -7.60
CA TYR A 139 8.31 -1.96 -8.24
C TYR A 139 8.37 -3.45 -8.63
N ARG A 140 7.27 -4.19 -8.47
CA ARG A 140 7.06 -5.57 -8.95
C ARG A 140 6.16 -5.57 -10.17
N ARG A 141 6.31 -6.56 -11.02
CA ARG A 141 5.46 -6.74 -12.20
C ARG A 141 5.10 -8.23 -12.39
N PRO A 142 3.81 -8.59 -12.36
CA PRO A 142 2.65 -7.77 -12.01
C PRO A 142 2.73 -7.26 -10.58
N PRO A 143 2.28 -6.02 -10.28
CA PRO A 143 2.22 -5.54 -8.90
C PRO A 143 1.06 -6.21 -8.13
N PRO A 144 1.12 -6.29 -6.79
CA PRO A 144 0.02 -6.85 -6.00
C PRO A 144 -1.24 -5.99 -6.09
N ASP A 145 -2.39 -6.64 -5.92
CA ASP A 145 -3.69 -5.99 -6.08
C ASP A 145 -4.24 -5.43 -4.78
N ILE A 146 -4.20 -6.22 -3.70
CA ILE A 146 -4.87 -5.87 -2.44
C ILE A 146 -3.91 -6.02 -1.28
N THR A 147 -3.92 -5.04 -0.39
CA THR A 147 -3.25 -5.10 0.92
C THR A 147 -4.27 -5.12 2.03
N LEU A 148 -4.10 -6.03 2.97
CA LEU A 148 -4.85 -6.08 4.22
C LEU A 148 -3.90 -5.72 5.36
N LEU A 149 -4.24 -4.71 6.16
CA LEU A 149 -3.44 -4.25 7.30
C LEU A 149 -4.26 -4.35 8.57
N TYR A 150 -3.79 -5.14 9.53
CA TYR A 150 -4.47 -5.41 10.80
C TYR A 150 -3.69 -4.82 11.98
N GLY A 151 -4.39 -4.05 12.83
CA GLY A 151 -3.82 -3.42 14.02
C GLY A 151 -3.85 -4.35 15.24
N VAL A 152 -2.73 -5.00 15.56
CA VAL A 152 -2.59 -5.82 16.78
C VAL A 152 -2.37 -4.91 18.00
N THR A 153 -1.36 -4.05 17.92
CA THR A 153 -1.07 -3.02 18.93
C THR A 153 -0.89 -1.70 18.22
N THR A 154 -1.62 -0.68 18.66
CA THR A 154 -1.64 0.62 17.99
C THR A 154 -1.19 1.72 18.94
N PRO A 155 -0.52 2.78 18.45
CA PRO A 155 -0.26 3.99 19.22
C PRO A 155 -1.57 4.69 19.61
N ARG A 156 -1.47 5.86 20.22
CA ARG A 156 -2.62 6.74 20.43
C ARG A 156 -3.26 7.09 19.09
N ARG A 157 -4.59 7.33 19.10
CA ARG A 157 -5.37 7.62 17.87
C ARG A 157 -4.86 8.81 17.06
N ASP A 158 -4.26 9.79 17.71
CA ASP A 158 -3.69 11.00 17.10
C ASP A 158 -2.26 10.81 16.53
N GLN A 159 -1.73 9.59 16.57
CA GLN A 159 -0.39 9.24 16.09
C GLN A 159 -0.39 7.91 15.37
N GLY A 160 0.57 7.73 14.44
CA GLY A 160 0.73 6.48 13.70
C GLY A 160 -0.47 6.13 12.81
N GLN A 161 -1.22 7.14 12.39
CA GLN A 161 -2.34 7.02 11.47
C GLN A 161 -1.86 6.48 10.12
N THR A 162 -2.79 5.94 9.35
CA THR A 162 -2.56 5.64 7.93
C THR A 162 -3.49 6.50 7.08
N LEU A 163 -2.90 7.17 6.11
CA LEU A 163 -3.60 8.01 5.17
C LEU A 163 -3.85 7.21 3.89
N TYR A 164 -5.02 7.37 3.28
CA TYR A 164 -5.40 6.74 2.02
C TYR A 164 -5.88 7.82 1.05
N ALA A 165 -5.42 7.78 -0.21
CA ALA A 165 -5.84 8.70 -1.25
C ALA A 165 -6.54 7.96 -2.39
N ASP A 166 -7.74 8.42 -2.77
CA ASP A 166 -8.52 7.90 -3.91
C ASP A 166 -7.94 8.41 -5.23
N CYS A 167 -7.09 7.60 -5.85
CA CYS A 167 -6.46 7.89 -7.13
C CYS A 167 -7.47 7.89 -8.30
N THR A 168 -8.62 7.24 -8.14
CA THR A 168 -9.70 7.23 -9.14
C THR A 168 -10.44 8.56 -9.15
N ALA A 169 -10.85 9.06 -7.97
CA ALA A 169 -11.47 10.38 -7.86
C ALA A 169 -10.50 11.49 -8.26
N ALA A 170 -9.24 11.38 -7.84
CA ALA A 170 -8.19 12.32 -8.22
C ALA A 170 -7.99 12.35 -9.75
N TYR A 171 -7.94 11.18 -10.42
CA TYR A 171 -7.90 11.13 -11.87
C TYR A 171 -9.13 11.81 -12.51
N ALA A 172 -10.33 11.54 -11.99
CA ALA A 172 -11.55 12.14 -12.51
C ALA A 172 -11.50 13.67 -12.47
N ALA A 173 -10.89 14.24 -11.44
CA ALA A 173 -10.73 15.68 -11.21
C ALA A 173 -9.59 16.35 -12.02
N LEU A 174 -8.69 15.58 -12.66
CA LEU A 174 -7.65 16.16 -13.51
C LEU A 174 -8.26 16.91 -14.70
N ASN A 175 -7.62 18.00 -15.11
CA ASN A 175 -8.02 18.71 -16.32
C ASN A 175 -7.79 17.86 -17.58
N PRO A 176 -8.59 18.07 -18.66
CA PRO A 176 -8.51 17.25 -19.88
C PRO A 176 -7.13 17.23 -20.54
N ALA A 177 -6.44 18.37 -20.58
CA ALA A 177 -5.11 18.44 -21.21
C ALA A 177 -4.06 17.61 -20.46
N LEU A 178 -4.12 17.59 -19.11
CA LEU A 178 -3.22 16.75 -18.33
C LEU A 178 -3.56 15.25 -18.50
N LYS A 179 -4.86 14.89 -18.54
CA LYS A 179 -5.29 13.52 -18.85
C LYS A 179 -4.73 13.05 -20.19
N GLU A 180 -4.85 13.88 -21.23
CA GLU A 180 -4.32 13.59 -22.57
C GLU A 180 -2.78 13.43 -22.53
N LYS A 181 -2.07 14.32 -21.81
CA LYS A 181 -0.61 14.23 -21.66
C LYS A 181 -0.16 12.92 -21.04
N ILE A 182 -0.83 12.45 -19.98
CA ILE A 182 -0.34 11.33 -19.15
C ILE A 182 -0.86 9.96 -19.57
N GLN A 183 -1.90 9.87 -20.39
CA GLN A 183 -2.58 8.61 -20.72
C GLN A 183 -1.69 7.54 -21.37
N HIS A 184 -0.59 7.93 -22.00
CA HIS A 184 0.34 7.04 -22.68
C HIS A 184 1.71 6.97 -22.00
N LEU A 185 1.87 7.66 -20.87
CA LEU A 185 3.12 7.67 -20.12
C LEU A 185 3.18 6.50 -19.13
N SER A 186 4.41 6.11 -18.80
CA SER A 186 4.69 5.09 -17.78
C SER A 186 5.61 5.67 -16.71
N GLY A 187 5.32 5.36 -15.45
CA GLY A 187 6.25 5.55 -14.34
C GLY A 187 7.28 4.43 -14.30
N ILE A 188 8.51 4.73 -13.86
CA ILE A 188 9.52 3.72 -13.57
C ILE A 188 9.61 3.60 -12.05
N HIS A 189 9.08 2.51 -11.51
CA HIS A 189 9.04 2.25 -10.08
C HIS A 189 10.26 1.45 -9.63
N ALA A 190 10.88 1.87 -8.54
CA ALA A 190 12.09 1.27 -8.00
C ALA A 190 12.02 1.20 -6.47
N PRO A 191 12.54 0.16 -5.83
CA PRO A 191 12.67 0.16 -4.38
C PRO A 191 13.70 1.19 -3.90
N SER A 192 13.49 1.77 -2.72
CA SER A 192 14.30 2.89 -2.22
C SER A 192 15.76 2.53 -1.89
N TRP A 193 16.06 1.24 -1.71
CA TRP A 193 17.39 0.77 -1.25
C TRP A 193 18.38 0.44 -2.38
N ILE A 194 18.04 0.66 -3.64
CA ILE A 194 18.91 0.30 -4.78
C ILE A 194 19.77 1.45 -5.31
N GLY A 195 19.81 2.60 -4.64
CA GLY A 195 20.66 3.73 -5.04
C GLY A 195 20.14 4.53 -6.23
N ARG A 196 18.83 4.65 -6.40
CA ARG A 196 18.19 5.30 -7.55
C ARG A 196 17.21 6.42 -7.15
N THR A 197 17.22 6.81 -5.88
CA THR A 197 16.39 7.90 -5.37
C THR A 197 16.89 9.28 -5.83
N PRO A 198 16.08 10.35 -5.74
CA PRO A 198 16.56 11.69 -6.10
C PRO A 198 17.74 12.15 -5.23
N ASP A 199 17.79 11.73 -3.97
CA ASP A 199 18.89 12.06 -3.06
C ASP A 199 20.17 11.33 -3.45
N ASP A 200 20.08 10.05 -3.86
CA ASP A 200 21.21 9.27 -4.38
C ASP A 200 21.80 9.94 -5.63
N VAL A 201 20.94 10.34 -6.57
CA VAL A 201 21.36 10.98 -7.82
C VAL A 201 22.05 12.34 -7.54
N ARG A 202 21.49 13.16 -6.63
CA ARG A 202 22.12 14.43 -6.22
C ARG A 202 23.45 14.22 -5.53
N ALA A 203 23.59 13.16 -4.74
CA ALA A 203 24.82 12.81 -4.04
C ALA A 203 25.85 12.14 -4.96
N GLY A 204 25.51 11.84 -6.22
CA GLY A 204 26.40 11.13 -7.16
C GLY A 204 26.63 9.66 -6.80
N VAL A 205 25.72 9.05 -6.05
CA VAL A 205 25.77 7.63 -5.71
C VAL A 205 25.69 6.82 -7.01
N GLN A 206 26.62 5.89 -7.18
CA GLN A 206 26.54 4.98 -8.31
C GLN A 206 25.40 3.96 -8.09
N PRO A 207 24.52 3.77 -9.07
CA PRO A 207 23.49 2.74 -8.98
C PRO A 207 24.12 1.37 -8.74
N LYS A 208 23.47 0.55 -7.89
CA LYS A 208 23.92 -0.82 -7.63
C LYS A 208 23.77 -1.67 -8.90
N ASP A 209 24.65 -2.64 -9.09
CA ASP A 209 24.46 -3.70 -10.05
C ASP A 209 23.27 -4.57 -9.60
N LEU A 210 22.22 -4.57 -10.39
CA LEU A 210 20.95 -5.21 -10.02
C LEU A 210 20.81 -6.56 -10.70
N LEU A 211 20.38 -7.55 -9.94
CA LEU A 211 19.93 -8.82 -10.49
C LEU A 211 18.63 -8.65 -11.30
N PRO A 212 18.30 -9.59 -12.19
CA PRO A 212 17.09 -9.49 -13.02
C PRO A 212 15.81 -9.23 -12.23
N HIS A 213 15.65 -9.85 -11.04
CA HIS A 213 14.49 -9.71 -10.19
C HIS A 213 14.48 -8.42 -9.32
N GLN A 214 15.54 -7.61 -9.40
CA GLN A 214 15.65 -6.33 -8.67
C GLN A 214 15.50 -5.12 -9.58
N GLN A 215 15.36 -5.32 -10.89
CA GLN A 215 15.28 -4.24 -11.86
C GLN A 215 14.04 -3.37 -11.65
N PRO A 216 14.15 -2.04 -11.79
CA PRO A 216 13.00 -1.14 -11.79
C PRO A 216 11.93 -1.57 -12.80
N GLN A 217 10.67 -1.37 -12.45
CA GLN A 217 9.54 -1.81 -13.26
C GLN A 217 8.78 -0.64 -13.86
N ARG A 218 8.44 -0.73 -15.14
CA ARG A 218 7.58 0.24 -15.81
C ARG A 218 6.12 -0.10 -15.54
N GLN A 219 5.37 0.89 -15.06
CA GLN A 219 3.93 0.80 -14.81
C GLN A 219 3.24 1.95 -15.56
N PRO A 220 2.01 1.77 -16.08
CA PRO A 220 1.27 2.87 -16.69
C PRO A 220 1.00 3.95 -15.64
N LEU A 221 1.06 5.24 -16.02
CA LEU A 221 0.63 6.33 -15.12
C LEU A 221 -0.87 6.30 -14.86
N ILE A 222 -1.65 5.74 -15.77
CA ILE A 222 -3.08 5.54 -15.64
C ILE A 222 -3.37 4.05 -15.73
N ARG A 223 -3.78 3.46 -14.61
CA ARG A 223 -4.16 2.07 -14.52
C ARG A 223 -5.68 1.94 -14.54
N PHE A 224 -6.20 1.06 -15.38
CA PHE A 224 -7.63 0.76 -15.40
C PHE A 224 -7.91 -0.39 -14.45
N HIS A 225 -8.80 -0.16 -13.50
CA HIS A 225 -9.17 -1.19 -12.53
C HIS A 225 -9.93 -2.32 -13.24
N PRO A 226 -9.46 -3.58 -13.17
CA PRO A 226 -9.99 -4.67 -14.00
C PRO A 226 -11.45 -5.04 -13.71
N ASP A 227 -11.92 -4.85 -12.46
CA ASP A 227 -13.28 -5.22 -12.06
C ASP A 227 -14.27 -4.07 -12.24
N THR A 228 -13.83 -2.81 -12.13
CA THR A 228 -14.71 -1.64 -12.22
C THR A 228 -14.57 -0.85 -13.52
N GLY A 229 -13.50 -1.07 -14.28
CA GLY A 229 -13.16 -0.32 -15.49
C GLY A 229 -12.73 1.14 -15.24
N LYS A 230 -12.69 1.59 -13.99
CA LYS A 230 -12.37 2.98 -13.66
C LYS A 230 -10.86 3.24 -13.79
N PRO A 231 -10.45 4.36 -14.41
CA PRO A 231 -9.05 4.78 -14.44
C PRO A 231 -8.62 5.42 -13.13
N ALA A 232 -7.39 5.12 -12.70
CA ALA A 232 -6.75 5.69 -11.52
C ALA A 232 -5.34 6.18 -11.86
N VAL A 233 -4.87 7.23 -11.21
CA VAL A 233 -3.45 7.63 -11.27
C VAL A 233 -2.63 6.60 -10.50
N TYR A 234 -1.57 6.07 -11.14
CA TYR A 234 -0.73 5.01 -10.58
C TYR A 234 0.73 5.47 -10.49
N ILE A 235 1.11 5.96 -9.34
CA ILE A 235 2.43 6.54 -9.04
C ILE A 235 2.85 6.19 -7.60
N CYS A 236 4.08 6.53 -7.24
CA CYS A 236 4.57 6.53 -5.86
C CYS A 236 5.32 7.82 -5.56
N GLU A 237 5.63 8.05 -4.29
CA GLU A 237 6.52 9.12 -3.87
C GLU A 237 7.94 8.93 -4.46
N GLU A 238 8.73 10.01 -4.47
CA GLU A 238 10.01 10.06 -5.17
C GLU A 238 11.00 8.93 -4.79
N LYS A 239 11.00 8.45 -3.53
CA LYS A 239 11.92 7.38 -3.10
C LYS A 239 11.58 6.01 -3.65
N GLN A 240 10.37 5.84 -4.17
CA GLN A 240 9.92 4.59 -4.80
C GLN A 240 9.80 4.71 -6.33
N MET A 241 10.47 5.73 -6.91
CA MET A 241 10.58 5.92 -8.35
C MET A 241 12.05 5.94 -8.77
N ASP A 242 12.32 5.64 -10.02
CA ASP A 242 13.67 5.62 -10.58
C ASP A 242 14.10 7.01 -11.07
N PHE A 243 15.05 7.63 -10.43
CA PHE A 243 15.60 8.93 -10.83
C PHE A 243 16.88 8.83 -11.69
N VAL A 244 17.39 7.63 -11.93
CA VAL A 244 18.54 7.41 -12.83
C VAL A 244 18.10 7.43 -14.29
N GLU A 245 17.05 6.67 -14.65
CA GLU A 245 16.45 6.72 -16.00
C GLU A 245 15.37 7.80 -16.13
N GLY A 246 14.91 8.35 -14.99
CA GLY A 246 13.82 9.30 -14.87
C GLY A 246 12.56 8.64 -14.29
N PRO A 247 11.83 9.32 -13.39
CA PRO A 247 10.65 8.74 -12.77
C PRO A 247 9.49 8.52 -13.75
N ILE A 248 9.52 9.20 -14.88
CA ILE A 248 8.57 9.03 -15.98
C ILE A 248 9.34 8.69 -17.25
N ALA A 249 9.06 7.53 -17.81
CA ALA A 249 9.76 7.02 -19.00
C ALA A 249 9.62 7.96 -20.20
N GLY A 250 10.73 8.29 -20.83
CA GLY A 250 10.77 9.13 -22.03
C GLY A 250 10.74 10.63 -21.78
N LEU A 251 10.64 11.08 -20.53
CA LEU A 251 10.83 12.47 -20.14
C LEU A 251 12.25 12.71 -19.63
N GLU A 252 12.66 13.99 -19.54
CA GLU A 252 13.97 14.35 -19.04
C GLU A 252 14.21 13.75 -17.64
N PRO A 253 15.30 12.96 -17.45
CA PRO A 253 15.60 12.27 -16.21
C PRO A 253 16.17 13.24 -15.16
N GLY A 254 16.41 12.69 -13.96
CA GLY A 254 17.03 13.39 -12.85
C GLY A 254 16.05 14.11 -11.95
N PRO A 255 16.52 14.58 -10.78
CA PRO A 255 15.70 15.19 -9.75
C PRO A 255 15.01 16.50 -10.15
N GLU A 256 15.53 17.20 -11.13
CA GLU A 256 15.05 18.50 -11.60
C GLU A 256 14.49 18.45 -13.05
N GLY A 257 14.39 17.24 -13.63
CA GLY A 257 13.89 17.04 -14.99
C GLY A 257 12.37 17.11 -15.08
N GLU A 258 11.85 17.17 -16.33
CA GLU A 258 10.41 17.25 -16.61
C GLU A 258 9.63 16.08 -15.97
N GLY A 259 10.22 14.88 -15.94
CA GLY A 259 9.61 13.70 -15.32
C GLY A 259 9.39 13.87 -13.82
N ALA A 260 10.35 14.48 -13.11
CA ALA A 260 10.27 14.77 -11.68
C ALA A 260 9.21 15.86 -11.38
N GLU A 261 9.17 16.92 -12.18
CA GLU A 261 8.16 17.98 -12.04
C GLU A 261 6.75 17.45 -12.24
N LEU A 262 6.53 16.62 -13.25
CA LEU A 262 5.25 15.97 -13.51
C LEU A 262 4.85 15.05 -12.35
N LEU A 263 5.75 14.21 -11.86
CA LEU A 263 5.50 13.33 -10.71
C LEU A 263 5.07 14.13 -9.48
N ARG A 264 5.81 15.18 -9.12
CA ARG A 264 5.49 16.05 -7.97
C ARG A 264 4.14 16.74 -8.14
N SER A 265 3.82 17.17 -9.35
CA SER A 265 2.52 17.80 -9.65
C SER A 265 1.38 16.82 -9.46
N LEU A 266 1.52 15.57 -9.95
CA LEU A 266 0.53 14.52 -9.77
C LEU A 266 0.39 14.12 -8.29
N LEU A 267 1.51 13.96 -7.56
CA LEU A 267 1.48 13.66 -6.13
C LEU A 267 0.73 14.74 -5.34
N ARG A 268 1.04 16.03 -5.55
CA ARG A 268 0.31 17.13 -4.89
C ARG A 268 -1.18 17.09 -5.16
N HIS A 269 -1.59 16.76 -6.38
CA HIS A 269 -2.99 16.66 -6.75
C HIS A 269 -3.67 15.47 -6.06
N VAL A 270 -3.10 14.27 -6.20
CA VAL A 270 -3.69 13.02 -5.68
C VAL A 270 -3.77 13.00 -4.16
N THR A 271 -2.76 13.55 -3.49
CA THR A 271 -2.69 13.56 -2.02
C THR A 271 -3.34 14.80 -1.39
N GLY A 272 -4.11 15.55 -2.16
CA GLY A 272 -4.90 16.66 -1.66
C GLY A 272 -6.00 16.22 -0.68
N PRO A 273 -6.44 17.11 0.22
CA PRO A 273 -7.42 16.77 1.26
C PRO A 273 -8.77 16.28 0.71
N ASP A 274 -9.16 16.73 -0.49
CA ASP A 274 -10.43 16.33 -1.12
C ASP A 274 -10.48 14.83 -1.49
N PHE A 275 -9.31 14.20 -1.63
CA PHE A 275 -9.16 12.79 -2.01
C PHE A 275 -8.61 11.92 -0.89
N THR A 276 -8.34 12.48 0.29
CA THR A 276 -7.62 11.80 1.36
C THR A 276 -8.53 11.44 2.52
N TYR A 277 -8.45 10.20 2.99
CA TYR A 277 -9.01 9.70 4.23
C TYR A 277 -7.89 9.44 5.25
N VAL A 278 -8.11 9.83 6.50
CA VAL A 278 -7.18 9.61 7.63
C VAL A 278 -7.73 8.52 8.53
N HIS A 279 -7.06 7.37 8.59
CA HIS A 279 -7.45 6.30 9.50
C HIS A 279 -6.71 6.41 10.84
N GLU A 280 -7.47 6.59 11.90
CA GLU A 280 -7.01 6.52 13.29
C GLU A 280 -7.19 5.10 13.81
N TRP A 281 -6.08 4.43 14.07
CA TRP A 281 -6.08 3.02 14.44
C TRP A 281 -6.65 2.76 15.84
N ALA A 282 -7.49 1.74 15.94
CA ALA A 282 -7.81 1.05 17.18
C ALA A 282 -7.33 -0.42 17.08
N PRO A 283 -6.90 -1.05 18.20
CA PRO A 283 -6.59 -2.47 18.20
C PRO A 283 -7.77 -3.29 17.68
N GLY A 284 -7.50 -4.23 16.76
CA GLY A 284 -8.53 -5.04 16.10
C GLY A 284 -9.14 -4.41 14.83
N ASP A 285 -8.81 -3.17 14.47
CA ASP A 285 -9.17 -2.62 13.16
C ASP A 285 -8.42 -3.37 12.06
N LEU A 286 -9.14 -3.78 11.01
CA LEU A 286 -8.58 -4.29 9.77
C LEU A 286 -8.91 -3.32 8.63
N VAL A 287 -7.90 -2.79 7.97
CA VAL A 287 -8.08 -1.95 6.78
C VAL A 287 -7.64 -2.72 5.55
N ILE A 288 -8.50 -2.73 4.53
CA ILE A 288 -8.29 -3.39 3.25
C ILE A 288 -8.21 -2.30 2.18
N GLY A 289 -7.11 -2.25 1.46
CA GLY A 289 -6.83 -1.24 0.43
C GLY A 289 -6.51 -1.86 -0.92
N ASP A 290 -7.07 -1.27 -1.97
CA ASP A 290 -6.81 -1.67 -3.35
C ASP A 290 -5.62 -0.91 -3.92
N ASN A 291 -4.50 -1.60 -4.09
CA ASN A 291 -3.27 -1.03 -4.64
C ASN A 291 -3.40 -0.55 -6.09
N ARG A 292 -4.45 -0.97 -6.79
CA ARG A 292 -4.72 -0.57 -8.18
C ARG A 292 -5.33 0.83 -8.28
N SER A 293 -5.90 1.33 -7.17
CA SER A 293 -6.68 2.58 -7.14
C SER A 293 -6.38 3.49 -5.96
N LEU A 294 -5.53 3.08 -5.01
CA LEU A 294 -5.20 3.86 -3.83
C LEU A 294 -3.69 4.10 -3.69
N LEU A 295 -3.34 5.27 -3.18
CA LEU A 295 -2.09 5.49 -2.47
C LEU A 295 -2.34 5.48 -0.97
N HIS A 296 -1.31 5.12 -0.21
CA HIS A 296 -1.36 5.25 1.24
C HIS A 296 -0.02 5.75 1.81
N ALA A 297 -0.08 6.26 3.04
CA ALA A 297 1.09 6.73 3.77
C ALA A 297 0.91 6.54 5.27
N ALA A 298 1.96 6.04 5.93
CA ALA A 298 2.00 6.01 7.39
C ALA A 298 2.47 7.36 7.94
N THR A 299 1.94 7.76 9.10
CA THR A 299 2.36 8.96 9.80
C THR A 299 3.29 8.64 10.97
N TRP A 300 4.00 9.65 11.44
CA TRP A 300 4.86 9.55 12.61
C TRP A 300 4.08 9.18 13.89
N TYR A 301 4.74 8.49 14.79
CA TYR A 301 4.32 8.28 16.19
C TYR A 301 5.56 8.23 17.08
N ASP A 302 5.37 8.52 18.36
CA ASP A 302 6.43 8.47 19.38
C ASP A 302 6.73 7.00 19.74
N ALA A 303 7.71 6.42 19.05
CA ALA A 303 8.10 5.03 19.21
C ALA A 303 8.80 4.73 20.54
N ASP A 304 9.31 5.75 21.23
CA ASP A 304 9.88 5.59 22.57
C ASP A 304 8.79 5.41 23.63
N CYS A 305 7.62 5.98 23.38
CA CYS A 305 6.47 5.94 24.29
C CYS A 305 5.43 4.86 23.94
N TYR A 306 5.29 4.53 22.66
CA TYR A 306 4.21 3.68 22.18
C TYR A 306 4.69 2.50 21.35
N PRO A 307 4.35 1.26 21.75
CA PRO A 307 4.53 0.11 20.89
C PRO A 307 3.53 0.17 19.73
N ARG A 308 3.99 -0.28 18.55
CA ARG A 308 3.15 -0.51 17.37
C ARG A 308 3.45 -1.88 16.79
N LEU A 309 2.41 -2.68 16.62
CA LEU A 309 2.48 -3.98 15.96
C LEU A 309 1.33 -4.09 14.98
N MET A 310 1.66 -4.18 13.71
CA MET A 310 0.71 -4.36 12.62
C MET A 310 1.04 -5.64 11.85
N TRP A 311 0.02 -6.34 11.43
CA TRP A 311 0.14 -7.47 10.52
C TRP A 311 -0.37 -7.08 9.15
N ARG A 312 0.36 -7.46 8.13
CA ARG A 312 0.00 -7.20 6.73
C ARG A 312 0.01 -8.48 5.92
N THR A 313 -1.04 -8.69 5.14
CA THR A 313 -1.03 -9.66 4.04
C THR A 313 -1.12 -8.91 2.72
N THR A 314 -0.49 -9.46 1.70
CA THR A 314 -0.48 -8.91 0.34
C THR A 314 -1.06 -9.96 -0.60
N VAL A 315 -2.07 -9.59 -1.38
CA VAL A 315 -2.87 -10.52 -2.18
C VAL A 315 -2.71 -10.22 -3.65
N MET A 316 -2.46 -11.30 -4.43
CA MET A 316 -2.52 -11.32 -5.88
C MET A 316 -3.89 -11.88 -6.29
N GLY A 317 -4.67 -11.09 -6.98
CA GLY A 317 -6.04 -11.46 -7.40
C GLY A 317 -6.21 -11.31 -8.90
N ASN A 318 -6.74 -10.17 -9.33
CA ASN A 318 -6.96 -9.84 -10.73
C ASN A 318 -6.09 -8.65 -11.14
N PRO A 319 -4.89 -8.89 -11.69
CA PRO A 319 -3.98 -7.80 -12.08
C PRO A 319 -4.47 -7.05 -13.32
N GLY A 320 -5.46 -7.59 -14.04
CA GLY A 320 -5.98 -7.05 -15.30
C GLY A 320 -5.29 -7.61 -16.55
N THR A 321 -5.87 -7.29 -17.70
CA THR A 321 -5.38 -7.76 -19.01
C THR A 321 -3.99 -7.24 -19.36
N GLU A 322 -3.59 -6.12 -18.79
CA GLU A 322 -2.28 -5.50 -18.99
C GLU A 322 -1.12 -6.41 -18.55
N TYR A 323 -1.34 -7.20 -17.49
CA TYR A 323 -0.34 -8.08 -16.92
C TYR A 323 -0.62 -9.56 -17.19
N ALA A 324 -1.60 -9.87 -18.03
CA ALA A 324 -2.03 -11.24 -18.28
C ALA A 324 -0.90 -12.07 -18.89
N GLY A 325 -0.55 -13.16 -18.22
CA GLY A 325 0.49 -14.09 -18.69
C GLY A 325 1.93 -13.63 -18.42
N GLU A 326 2.15 -12.49 -17.76
CA GLU A 326 3.49 -12.07 -17.37
C GLU A 326 4.06 -12.95 -16.25
N ALA A 327 5.35 -13.27 -16.36
CA ALA A 327 6.09 -13.89 -15.28
C ALA A 327 6.32 -12.87 -14.15
N LYS A 328 6.35 -13.33 -12.90
CA LYS A 328 6.61 -12.50 -11.74
C LYS A 328 8.05 -11.96 -11.76
N SER A 329 8.23 -10.65 -11.91
CA SER A 329 9.55 -10.03 -12.03
C SER A 329 10.44 -10.19 -10.79
N TRP A 330 9.83 -10.38 -9.62
CA TRP A 330 10.53 -10.45 -8.32
C TRP A 330 10.92 -11.86 -7.86
N ILE A 331 10.60 -12.88 -8.63
CA ILE A 331 11.01 -14.24 -8.28
C ILE A 331 12.50 -14.41 -8.65
N PRO A 332 13.36 -14.71 -7.65
CA PRO A 332 14.77 -14.90 -7.93
C PRO A 332 15.01 -16.13 -8.84
N PRO A 333 16.10 -16.15 -9.60
CA PRO A 333 16.49 -17.33 -10.35
C PRO A 333 16.62 -18.58 -9.47
N GLU A 334 16.33 -19.75 -10.03
CA GLU A 334 16.47 -21.02 -9.32
C GLU A 334 17.90 -21.19 -8.76
N GLY A 335 18.01 -21.57 -7.49
CA GLY A 335 19.30 -21.73 -6.79
C GLY A 335 19.87 -20.44 -6.22
N TYR A 336 19.25 -19.28 -6.45
CA TYR A 336 19.66 -18.04 -5.79
C TYR A 336 19.37 -18.12 -4.29
N ARG A 337 20.40 -17.84 -3.47
CA ARG A 337 20.27 -17.71 -2.00
C ARG A 337 20.85 -16.36 -1.60
N LEU A 338 20.20 -15.69 -0.66
CA LEU A 338 20.83 -14.55 0.02
C LEU A 338 22.13 -15.05 0.66
N MET A 339 23.25 -14.42 0.34
CA MET A 339 24.47 -14.68 1.08
C MET A 339 24.28 -14.09 2.49
N GLU A 340 24.70 -14.85 3.54
CA GLU A 340 24.72 -14.35 4.90
C GLU A 340 25.44 -13.00 4.95
N GLY A 341 24.79 -11.96 5.47
CA GLY A 341 25.33 -10.59 5.52
C GLY A 341 24.81 -9.64 4.43
N MET A 342 23.98 -10.07 3.48
CA MET A 342 23.21 -9.20 2.57
C MET A 342 21.81 -8.87 3.11
N GLU A 343 21.62 -9.02 4.41
CA GLU A 343 20.42 -8.60 5.10
C GLU A 343 20.40 -7.07 5.11
N ASP A 344 19.49 -6.49 4.34
CA ASP A 344 19.08 -5.09 4.43
C ASP A 344 20.19 -4.02 4.30
N ALA A 345 20.52 -3.69 3.09
CA ALA A 345 20.95 -2.33 2.81
C ALA A 345 19.73 -1.47 2.44
#